data_855bcb609842a62880346e74abf47482
#
_entry.id   855bcb609842a62880346e74abf47482
#
_cell.length_a   1.000
_cell.length_b   1.000
_cell.length_c   1.000
_cell.angle_alpha   90.00
_cell.angle_beta   90.00
_cell.angle_gamma   90.00
#
_symmetry.space_group_name_H-M   'P 1'
#
loop_
_entity.id
_entity.type
_entity.pdbx_description
1 polymer ?
#
loop_
_entity_poly.entity_id
_entity_poly.type
_entity_poly.pdbx_seq_one_letter_code
_entity_poly.pdbx_strand_id
1 'polypeptide(L)'
;MNKKLLCAAMLGGLAFAGAASAQEFDDRWYLTGSAGMNIQDNNRDSRDAPFLALGMGKFLNPNWSLDAELNYQKPKADRNQDLNWSQYGISLDARYHFLAEGRNWNPYVLMGLGYQRAEEEFDPSNPLLPARFTRNGAPSVQKDGHVAGKLGFGAQGDVGRVKIRTELAYRIDAHDDSVGAFLSDDVPRDDGADWFGDVLASVGVVVPLGPEPMVPVAPAPPPPAPPVQDAPVPVTIDLRGVNFDFDKSTLRADSLAILNEALEILRRYPEVRVEVAGHTDLCGPDAYNQALSERRARAVYDYMTSNGIDSSRLAGPIGYGESRPLEQTEQTQPGCRNERNRRTELNVQN
;
A
#
# COMPACT_ATOMS: atom_id res chain seq x y z
N MET A 1 10.36 -34.36 -20.84
CA MET A 1 10.11 -32.95 -21.24
C MET A 1 11.00 -32.06 -20.38
N ASN A 2 11.81 -31.20 -20.99
CA ASN A 2 12.88 -30.50 -20.26
C ASN A 2 12.29 -29.55 -19.19
N LYS A 3 12.51 -29.85 -17.88
CA LYS A 3 12.00 -29.13 -16.70
C LYS A 3 12.32 -27.61 -16.73
N LYS A 4 13.36 -27.21 -17.48
CA LYS A 4 13.78 -25.79 -17.65
C LYS A 4 12.91 -24.98 -18.60
N LEU A 5 12.13 -25.62 -19.47
CA LEU A 5 11.28 -24.91 -20.46
C LEU A 5 9.90 -24.52 -19.90
N LEU A 6 9.40 -25.25 -18.92
CA LEU A 6 8.07 -24.98 -18.32
C LEU A 6 8.07 -23.70 -17.46
N CYS A 7 9.18 -23.42 -16.76
CA CYS A 7 9.31 -22.20 -15.97
C CYS A 7 9.44 -20.93 -16.82
N ALA A 8 10.00 -21.03 -18.04
CA ALA A 8 10.16 -19.87 -18.93
C ALA A 8 8.87 -19.48 -19.66
N ALA A 9 7.95 -20.41 -19.88
CA ALA A 9 6.72 -20.16 -20.62
C ALA A 9 5.64 -19.43 -19.81
N MET A 10 5.67 -19.49 -18.47
CA MET A 10 4.70 -18.81 -17.60
C MET A 10 5.06 -17.33 -17.30
N LEU A 11 6.29 -16.92 -17.52
CA LEU A 11 6.76 -15.54 -17.28
C LEU A 11 6.59 -14.59 -18.50
N GLY A 12 6.22 -15.12 -19.67
CA GLY A 12 6.26 -14.38 -20.94
C GLY A 12 4.95 -13.77 -21.43
N GLY A 13 3.83 -13.88 -20.73
CA GLY A 13 2.53 -13.75 -21.36
C GLY A 13 1.55 -12.66 -20.89
N LEU A 14 1.93 -11.66 -20.09
CA LEU A 14 0.92 -10.71 -19.56
C LEU A 14 1.39 -9.25 -19.63
N ALA A 15 1.55 -8.74 -20.83
CA ALA A 15 1.59 -7.30 -21.08
C ALA A 15 0.18 -6.84 -21.53
N PHE A 16 -0.70 -6.52 -20.60
CA PHE A 16 -1.92 -5.77 -20.87
C PHE A 16 -1.72 -4.32 -20.45
N ALA A 17 -1.75 -3.43 -21.44
CA ALA A 17 -1.80 -1.99 -21.21
C ALA A 17 -3.25 -1.62 -20.80
N GLY A 18 -3.47 -1.33 -19.53
CA GLY A 18 -4.71 -0.76 -19.01
C GLY A 18 -4.41 0.60 -18.38
N ALA A 19 -5.37 1.52 -18.45
CA ALA A 19 -5.24 2.84 -17.88
C ALA A 19 -4.98 2.78 -16.36
N ALA A 20 -3.94 3.47 -15.91
CA ALA A 20 -3.58 3.58 -14.52
C ALA A 20 -4.60 4.45 -13.78
N SER A 21 -5.32 3.89 -12.84
CA SER A 21 -5.97 4.63 -11.76
C SER A 21 -5.08 4.54 -10.52
N ALA A 22 -4.97 5.62 -9.76
CA ALA A 22 -4.36 5.57 -8.44
C ALA A 22 -5.14 4.53 -7.62
N GLN A 23 -4.49 3.41 -7.31
CA GLN A 23 -5.13 2.30 -6.62
C GLN A 23 -5.32 2.68 -5.16
N GLU A 24 -6.55 2.99 -4.80
CA GLU A 24 -6.94 3.21 -3.41
C GLU A 24 -6.76 1.91 -2.62
N PHE A 25 -6.34 2.01 -1.37
CA PHE A 25 -6.12 0.85 -0.50
C PHE A 25 -7.44 0.13 -0.22
N ASP A 26 -7.55 -1.12 -0.71
CA ASP A 26 -8.69 -1.99 -0.50
C ASP A 26 -8.46 -2.88 0.73
N ASP A 27 -9.06 -2.53 1.84
CA ASP A 27 -8.94 -3.24 3.12
C ASP A 27 -9.97 -4.36 3.31
N ARG A 28 -10.75 -4.69 2.26
CA ARG A 28 -11.73 -5.78 2.31
C ARG A 28 -11.08 -7.13 2.49
N TRP A 29 -11.81 -8.03 3.10
CA TRP A 29 -11.50 -9.45 3.03
C TRP A 29 -11.66 -9.95 1.58
N TYR A 30 -10.88 -10.92 1.19
CA TYR A 30 -11.00 -11.55 -0.10
C TYR A 30 -10.89 -13.08 0.01
N LEU A 31 -11.50 -13.77 -0.95
CA LEU A 31 -11.30 -15.19 -1.17
C LEU A 31 -10.26 -15.40 -2.27
N THR A 32 -9.49 -16.47 -2.14
CA THR A 32 -8.53 -16.89 -3.15
C THR A 32 -8.83 -18.30 -3.60
N GLY A 33 -8.66 -18.56 -4.89
CA GLY A 33 -8.67 -19.90 -5.46
C GLY A 33 -7.52 -20.02 -6.43
N SER A 34 -6.69 -21.03 -6.29
CA SER A 34 -5.55 -21.26 -7.18
C SER A 34 -5.45 -22.71 -7.64
N ALA A 35 -4.89 -22.89 -8.81
CA ALA A 35 -4.53 -24.18 -9.37
C ALA A 35 -3.10 -24.12 -9.88
N GLY A 36 -2.36 -25.22 -9.74
CA GLY A 36 -0.96 -25.24 -10.13
C GLY A 36 -0.38 -26.64 -10.25
N MET A 37 0.93 -26.67 -10.45
CA MET A 37 1.73 -27.88 -10.48
C MET A 37 2.71 -27.85 -9.32
N ASN A 38 2.76 -28.93 -8.58
CA ASN A 38 3.80 -29.22 -7.61
C ASN A 38 4.85 -30.12 -8.28
N ILE A 39 6.04 -29.56 -8.45
CA ILE A 39 7.24 -30.28 -8.91
C ILE A 39 7.87 -30.85 -7.63
N GLN A 40 7.69 -32.14 -7.43
CA GLN A 40 8.09 -32.82 -6.21
C GLN A 40 9.59 -33.00 -6.11
N ASP A 41 10.10 -33.06 -4.90
CA ASP A 41 11.46 -33.48 -4.62
C ASP A 41 11.69 -34.91 -5.14
N ASN A 42 12.79 -35.11 -5.85
CA ASN A 42 13.11 -36.43 -6.42
C ASN A 42 13.29 -37.52 -5.35
N ASN A 43 13.68 -37.12 -4.15
CA ASN A 43 13.92 -38.05 -3.03
C ASN A 43 12.60 -38.50 -2.36
N ARG A 44 11.48 -37.85 -2.69
CA ARG A 44 10.16 -38.20 -2.13
C ARG A 44 9.55 -39.46 -2.74
N ASP A 45 10.10 -40.00 -3.83
CA ASP A 45 9.57 -41.16 -4.58
C ASP A 45 8.12 -40.95 -5.09
N SER A 46 7.80 -39.73 -5.42
CA SER A 46 6.49 -39.33 -5.93
C SER A 46 6.60 -38.48 -7.19
N ARG A 47 5.57 -38.52 -8.03
CA ARG A 47 5.50 -37.77 -9.30
C ARG A 47 4.98 -36.36 -9.08
N ASP A 48 5.42 -35.49 -9.99
CA ASP A 48 4.83 -34.17 -10.11
C ASP A 48 3.30 -34.26 -10.22
N ALA A 49 2.58 -33.41 -9.49
CA ALA A 49 1.13 -33.48 -9.42
C ALA A 49 0.48 -32.09 -9.52
N PRO A 50 -0.70 -31.99 -10.12
CA PRO A 50 -1.50 -30.81 -9.99
C PRO A 50 -1.97 -30.64 -8.54
N PHE A 51 -2.09 -29.40 -8.10
CA PHE A 51 -2.70 -29.05 -6.81
C PHE A 51 -3.76 -27.97 -6.97
N LEU A 52 -4.65 -27.95 -6.02
CA LEU A 52 -5.64 -26.90 -5.84
C LEU A 52 -5.44 -26.26 -4.47
N ALA A 53 -5.69 -24.95 -4.40
CA ALA A 53 -5.73 -24.28 -3.12
C ALA A 53 -6.89 -23.28 -3.05
N LEU A 54 -7.46 -23.16 -1.86
CA LEU A 54 -8.51 -22.22 -1.53
C LEU A 54 -8.08 -21.45 -0.29
N GLY A 55 -8.34 -20.16 -0.27
CA GLY A 55 -7.91 -19.34 0.87
C GLY A 55 -8.79 -18.13 1.09
N MET A 56 -8.49 -17.48 2.20
CA MET A 56 -9.07 -16.19 2.56
C MET A 56 -7.96 -15.31 3.11
N GLY A 57 -7.97 -14.04 2.69
CA GLY A 57 -6.95 -13.10 3.10
C GLY A 57 -7.46 -11.69 3.24
N LYS A 58 -6.57 -10.84 3.70
CA LYS A 58 -6.80 -9.40 3.86
C LYS A 58 -5.51 -8.63 3.61
N PHE A 59 -5.61 -7.48 2.97
CA PHE A 59 -4.53 -6.50 2.98
C PHE A 59 -4.48 -5.80 4.34
N LEU A 60 -3.32 -5.80 4.97
CA LEU A 60 -3.07 -5.11 6.24
C LEU A 60 -2.70 -3.64 6.00
N ASN A 61 -2.07 -3.38 4.88
CA ASN A 61 -1.75 -2.06 4.34
C ASN A 61 -1.52 -2.22 2.82
N PRO A 62 -1.26 -1.15 2.05
CA PRO A 62 -1.08 -1.26 0.60
C PRO A 62 -0.04 -2.30 0.15
N ASN A 63 1.02 -2.49 0.94
CA ASN A 63 2.14 -3.37 0.58
C ASN A 63 2.04 -4.77 1.19
N TRP A 64 1.34 -4.98 2.29
CA TRP A 64 1.29 -6.25 2.99
C TRP A 64 -0.09 -6.89 2.95
N SER A 65 -0.15 -8.15 2.54
CA SER A 65 -1.33 -9.00 2.71
C SER A 65 -1.00 -10.25 3.53
N LEU A 66 -2.02 -10.78 4.20
CA LEU A 66 -1.96 -12.03 4.95
C LEU A 66 -3.09 -12.94 4.45
N ASP A 67 -2.71 -14.17 4.07
CA ASP A 67 -3.63 -15.18 3.53
C ASP A 67 -3.55 -16.47 4.34
N ALA A 68 -4.69 -17.01 4.72
CA ALA A 68 -4.81 -18.39 5.17
C ALA A 68 -5.25 -19.25 3.99
N GLU A 69 -4.50 -20.30 3.68
CA GLU A 69 -4.69 -21.14 2.49
C GLU A 69 -4.79 -22.62 2.85
N LEU A 70 -5.78 -23.31 2.30
CA LEU A 70 -5.93 -24.75 2.31
C LEU A 70 -5.47 -25.28 0.97
N ASN A 71 -4.64 -26.30 0.95
CA ASN A 71 -4.18 -26.93 -0.29
C ASN A 71 -4.48 -28.43 -0.29
N TYR A 72 -4.62 -28.99 -1.51
CA TYR A 72 -4.85 -30.39 -1.75
C TYR A 72 -4.16 -30.84 -3.03
N GLN A 73 -3.50 -32.00 -2.98
CA GLN A 73 -2.92 -32.66 -4.14
C GLN A 73 -2.98 -34.20 -3.97
N LYS A 74 -2.97 -34.88 -5.10
CA LYS A 74 -2.95 -36.35 -5.14
C LYS A 74 -1.88 -36.82 -6.13
N PRO A 75 -0.59 -36.78 -5.76
CA PRO A 75 0.46 -37.32 -6.59
C PRO A 75 0.40 -38.84 -6.65
N LYS A 76 1.07 -39.41 -7.61
CA LYS A 76 1.23 -40.88 -7.73
C LYS A 76 2.58 -41.27 -7.18
N ALA A 77 2.62 -42.38 -6.45
CA ALA A 77 3.89 -42.98 -6.05
C ALA A 77 4.65 -43.48 -7.29
N ASP A 78 5.98 -43.30 -7.30
CA ASP A 78 6.79 -43.67 -8.46
C ASP A 78 7.03 -45.18 -8.54
N ARG A 79 7.26 -45.81 -7.38
CA ARG A 79 7.66 -47.22 -7.30
C ARG A 79 6.49 -48.20 -7.25
N ASN A 80 5.32 -47.78 -6.81
CA ASN A 80 4.16 -48.65 -6.68
C ASN A 80 2.88 -47.94 -7.11
N GLN A 81 2.25 -48.45 -8.18
CA GLN A 81 1.00 -47.89 -8.70
C GLN A 81 -0.25 -48.21 -7.86
N ASP A 82 -0.14 -49.23 -6.96
CA ASP A 82 -1.22 -49.63 -6.07
C ASP A 82 -1.26 -48.78 -4.79
N LEU A 83 -0.26 -47.89 -4.59
CA LEU A 83 -0.21 -46.96 -3.49
C LEU A 83 -0.80 -45.63 -3.90
N ASN A 84 -1.94 -45.30 -3.32
CA ASN A 84 -2.54 -43.98 -3.42
C ASN A 84 -1.96 -43.07 -2.35
N TRP A 85 -1.46 -41.92 -2.76
CA TRP A 85 -0.95 -40.92 -1.85
C TRP A 85 -1.68 -39.59 -2.05
N SER A 86 -2.09 -38.97 -0.96
CA SER A 86 -2.68 -37.65 -0.98
C SER A 86 -2.03 -36.76 0.05
N GLN A 87 -1.88 -35.49 -0.28
CA GLN A 87 -1.33 -34.48 0.62
C GLN A 87 -2.28 -33.29 0.66
N TYR A 88 -2.56 -32.82 1.86
CA TYR A 88 -3.35 -31.64 2.10
C TYR A 88 -2.82 -30.87 3.32
N GLY A 89 -3.08 -29.57 3.36
CA GLY A 89 -2.58 -28.76 4.45
C GLY A 89 -3.21 -27.39 4.53
N ILE A 90 -2.75 -26.70 5.56
CA ILE A 90 -3.10 -25.30 5.79
C ILE A 90 -1.81 -24.50 5.93
N SER A 91 -1.79 -23.30 5.35
CA SER A 91 -0.68 -22.35 5.54
C SER A 91 -1.19 -20.95 5.86
N LEU A 92 -0.35 -20.18 6.51
CA LEU A 92 -0.49 -18.74 6.71
C LEU A 92 0.65 -18.07 5.95
N ASP A 93 0.29 -17.29 4.93
CA ASP A 93 1.22 -16.70 3.98
C ASP A 93 1.18 -15.17 4.07
N ALA A 94 2.31 -14.56 4.37
CA ALA A 94 2.51 -13.12 4.30
C ALA A 94 3.10 -12.75 2.93
N ARG A 95 2.53 -11.76 2.25
CA ARG A 95 3.01 -11.26 0.96
C ARG A 95 3.34 -9.78 1.04
N TYR A 96 4.50 -9.42 0.52
CA TYR A 96 4.91 -8.03 0.35
C TYR A 96 4.84 -7.63 -1.12
N HIS A 97 3.96 -6.69 -1.45
CA HIS A 97 3.69 -6.20 -2.80
C HIS A 97 4.54 -4.96 -3.12
N PHE A 98 5.28 -4.99 -4.23
CA PHE A 98 6.05 -3.86 -4.73
C PHE A 98 5.18 -3.01 -5.64
N LEU A 99 4.52 -2.02 -5.07
CA LEU A 99 3.64 -1.13 -5.81
C LEU A 99 4.43 -0.07 -6.58
N ALA A 100 3.93 0.33 -7.76
CA ALA A 100 4.46 1.46 -8.52
C ALA A 100 3.32 2.15 -9.28
N GLU A 101 3.39 3.47 -9.37
CA GLU A 101 2.42 4.26 -10.14
C GLU A 101 2.36 3.83 -11.61
N GLY A 102 1.16 3.77 -12.16
CA GLY A 102 0.94 3.41 -13.56
C GLY A 102 1.13 1.94 -13.91
N ARG A 103 1.32 1.06 -12.94
CA ARG A 103 1.53 -0.36 -13.16
C ARG A 103 0.31 -1.18 -12.73
N ASN A 104 -0.28 -1.95 -13.65
CA ASN A 104 -1.43 -2.80 -13.38
C ASN A 104 -1.07 -4.15 -12.73
N TRP A 105 0.19 -4.59 -12.89
CA TRP A 105 0.70 -5.82 -12.32
C TRP A 105 1.80 -5.53 -11.31
N ASN A 106 1.56 -5.88 -10.08
CA ASN A 106 2.47 -5.65 -8.98
C ASN A 106 3.15 -6.96 -8.59
N PRO A 107 4.49 -7.05 -8.72
CA PRO A 107 5.22 -8.19 -8.21
C PRO A 107 5.17 -8.21 -6.68
N TYR A 108 5.31 -9.41 -6.12
CA TYR A 108 5.40 -9.60 -4.68
C TYR A 108 6.39 -10.71 -4.33
N VAL A 109 6.84 -10.70 -3.10
CA VAL A 109 7.50 -11.83 -2.45
C VAL A 109 6.60 -12.37 -1.36
N LEU A 110 6.70 -13.66 -1.08
CA LEU A 110 5.93 -14.30 -0.04
C LEU A 110 6.80 -15.13 0.90
N MET A 111 6.35 -15.23 2.13
CA MET A 111 6.80 -16.20 3.12
C MET A 111 5.58 -16.81 3.80
N GLY A 112 5.62 -18.10 4.06
CA GLY A 112 4.53 -18.82 4.68
C GLY A 112 5.01 -19.90 5.64
N LEU A 113 4.17 -20.18 6.62
CA LEU A 113 4.31 -21.32 7.51
C LEU A 113 3.00 -22.11 7.50
N GLY A 114 3.10 -23.43 7.53
CA GLY A 114 1.95 -24.28 7.46
C GLY A 114 2.16 -25.63 8.09
N TYR A 115 1.10 -26.41 8.03
CA TYR A 115 1.09 -27.80 8.42
C TYR A 115 0.53 -28.62 7.28
N GLN A 116 1.28 -29.63 6.85
CA GLN A 116 0.91 -30.55 5.80
C GLN A 116 0.59 -31.91 6.41
N ARG A 117 -0.38 -32.59 5.85
CA ARG A 117 -0.74 -33.95 6.20
C ARG A 117 -0.70 -34.82 4.97
N ALA A 118 0.02 -35.91 5.06
CA ALA A 118 0.07 -36.94 4.04
C ALA A 118 -0.80 -38.16 4.48
N GLU A 119 -1.50 -38.75 3.52
CA GLU A 119 -2.25 -39.99 3.70
C GLU A 119 -1.85 -40.97 2.62
N GLU A 120 -1.43 -42.15 3.05
CA GLU A 120 -1.07 -43.28 2.20
C GLU A 120 -2.12 -44.39 2.36
N GLU A 121 -2.68 -44.81 1.24
CA GLU A 121 -3.66 -45.88 1.17
C GLU A 121 -3.25 -46.89 0.09
N PHE A 122 -3.03 -48.11 0.48
CA PHE A 122 -2.80 -49.19 -0.47
C PHE A 122 -4.14 -49.65 -1.07
N ASP A 123 -4.17 -50.01 -2.38
CA ASP A 123 -5.40 -50.45 -3.01
C ASP A 123 -6.00 -51.67 -2.25
N PRO A 124 -7.16 -51.50 -1.63
CA PRO A 124 -7.73 -52.55 -0.78
C PRO A 124 -8.21 -53.78 -1.62
N SER A 125 -8.29 -53.67 -2.92
CA SER A 125 -8.62 -54.78 -3.81
C SER A 125 -7.40 -55.66 -4.16
N ASN A 126 -6.17 -55.18 -3.83
CA ASN A 126 -4.98 -55.93 -4.14
C ASN A 126 -4.81 -57.11 -3.16
N PRO A 127 -4.69 -58.33 -3.67
CA PRO A 127 -4.57 -59.52 -2.81
C PRO A 127 -3.24 -59.57 -2.01
N LEU A 128 -2.27 -58.74 -2.39
CA LEU A 128 -0.97 -58.64 -1.71
C LEU A 128 -0.92 -57.45 -0.74
N LEU A 129 -2.03 -57.07 -0.13
CA LEU A 129 -2.12 -55.95 0.79
C LEU A 129 -1.07 -56.10 1.93
N PRO A 130 -0.10 -55.19 2.04
CA PRO A 130 0.94 -55.27 3.08
C PRO A 130 0.36 -55.15 4.49
N ALA A 131 0.96 -55.85 5.46
CA ALA A 131 0.45 -55.90 6.85
C ALA A 131 0.29 -54.50 7.49
N ARG A 132 1.13 -53.55 7.15
CA ARG A 132 1.05 -52.18 7.69
C ARG A 132 -0.17 -51.39 7.22
N PHE A 133 -0.74 -51.76 6.05
CA PHE A 133 -1.99 -51.19 5.57
C PHE A 133 -3.22 -51.99 6.02
N THR A 134 -3.02 -52.88 6.98
CA THR A 134 -4.12 -53.64 7.60
C THR A 134 -4.15 -53.35 9.11
N ARG A 135 -5.36 -53.12 9.61
CA ARG A 135 -5.61 -53.03 11.06
C ARG A 135 -6.73 -53.98 11.42
N ASN A 136 -6.44 -54.96 12.31
CA ASN A 136 -7.38 -56.01 12.67
C ASN A 136 -7.92 -56.79 11.43
N GLY A 137 -7.09 -56.99 10.41
CA GLY A 137 -7.47 -57.71 9.19
C GLY A 137 -8.27 -56.89 8.15
N ALA A 138 -8.50 -55.60 8.41
CA ALA A 138 -9.15 -54.67 7.49
C ALA A 138 -8.15 -53.66 6.89
N PRO A 139 -8.35 -53.18 5.65
CA PRO A 139 -7.53 -52.13 5.07
C PRO A 139 -7.43 -50.90 5.98
N SER A 140 -6.27 -50.33 6.10
CA SER A 140 -6.00 -49.12 6.92
C SER A 140 -5.20 -48.08 6.15
N VAL A 141 -5.48 -46.81 6.44
CA VAL A 141 -4.75 -45.65 5.90
C VAL A 141 -3.67 -45.25 6.86
N GLN A 142 -2.44 -45.11 6.34
CA GLN A 142 -1.34 -44.48 7.10
C GLN A 142 -1.44 -42.98 6.96
N LYS A 143 -1.21 -42.29 8.06
CA LYS A 143 -1.34 -40.82 8.09
C LYS A 143 -0.14 -40.27 8.84
N ASP A 144 0.46 -39.26 8.24
CA ASP A 144 1.50 -38.49 8.88
C ASP A 144 1.30 -36.97 8.68
N GLY A 145 1.93 -36.17 9.53
CA GLY A 145 1.78 -34.73 9.48
C GLY A 145 3.03 -34.00 9.95
N HIS A 146 3.39 -32.99 9.21
CA HIS A 146 4.62 -32.23 9.38
C HIS A 146 4.44 -30.74 9.16
N VAL A 147 5.37 -29.96 9.71
CA VAL A 147 5.43 -28.51 9.49
C VAL A 147 6.06 -28.23 8.13
N ALA A 148 5.54 -27.22 7.44
CA ALA A 148 6.06 -26.78 6.17
C ALA A 148 6.34 -25.27 6.18
N GLY A 149 7.47 -24.88 5.59
CA GLY A 149 7.81 -23.51 5.27
C GLY A 149 7.63 -23.24 3.79
N LYS A 150 7.22 -22.03 3.41
CA LYS A 150 7.07 -21.60 2.01
C LYS A 150 7.75 -20.27 1.78
N LEU A 151 8.56 -20.17 0.72
CA LEU A 151 9.17 -18.93 0.24
C LEU A 151 8.93 -18.82 -1.25
N GLY A 152 8.61 -17.62 -1.74
CA GLY A 152 8.33 -17.48 -3.15
C GLY A 152 8.17 -16.04 -3.60
N PHE A 153 7.80 -15.92 -4.86
CA PHE A 153 7.51 -14.65 -5.50
C PHE A 153 6.41 -14.84 -6.55
N GLY A 154 5.80 -13.73 -6.93
CA GLY A 154 4.75 -13.74 -7.93
C GLY A 154 4.41 -12.36 -8.41
N ALA A 155 3.33 -12.28 -9.16
CA ALA A 155 2.74 -11.02 -9.57
C ALA A 155 1.22 -11.08 -9.44
N GLN A 156 0.60 -9.96 -9.05
CA GLN A 156 -0.84 -9.80 -8.94
C GLN A 156 -1.28 -8.57 -9.72
N GLY A 157 -2.34 -8.72 -10.50
CA GLY A 157 -2.89 -7.65 -11.31
C GLY A 157 -4.41 -7.63 -11.29
N ASP A 158 -4.99 -6.46 -11.55
CA ASP A 158 -6.42 -6.25 -11.56
C ASP A 158 -7.02 -6.61 -12.93
N VAL A 159 -8.10 -7.41 -12.92
CA VAL A 159 -8.88 -7.76 -14.11
C VAL A 159 -10.37 -7.57 -13.79
N GLY A 160 -10.85 -6.35 -14.01
CA GLY A 160 -12.19 -5.99 -13.63
C GLY A 160 -12.39 -6.00 -12.10
N ARG A 161 -13.33 -6.81 -11.62
CA ARG A 161 -13.66 -6.91 -10.19
C ARG A 161 -12.80 -7.91 -9.42
N VAL A 162 -11.96 -8.65 -10.10
CA VAL A 162 -11.12 -9.68 -9.51
C VAL A 162 -9.65 -9.36 -9.77
N LYS A 163 -8.76 -9.96 -8.99
CA LYS A 163 -7.33 -9.89 -9.25
C LYS A 163 -6.85 -11.27 -9.69
N ILE A 164 -5.98 -11.31 -10.67
CA ILE A 164 -5.26 -12.52 -11.08
C ILE A 164 -3.93 -12.53 -10.36
N ARG A 165 -3.55 -13.70 -9.85
CA ARG A 165 -2.30 -13.92 -9.12
C ARG A 165 -1.52 -15.05 -9.79
N THR A 166 -0.24 -14.83 -10.05
CA THR A 166 0.71 -15.89 -10.45
C THR A 166 1.74 -16.05 -9.35
N GLU A 167 2.12 -17.28 -9.05
CA GLU A 167 3.04 -17.56 -7.94
C GLU A 167 4.00 -18.69 -8.29
N LEU A 168 5.26 -18.50 -7.94
CA LEU A 168 6.29 -19.53 -7.93
C LEU A 168 6.87 -19.57 -6.51
N ALA A 169 6.75 -20.70 -5.85
CA ALA A 169 7.17 -20.86 -4.47
C ALA A 169 8.00 -22.14 -4.30
N TYR A 170 8.90 -22.11 -3.34
CA TYR A 170 9.62 -23.27 -2.84
C TYR A 170 9.07 -23.62 -1.46
N ARG A 171 8.57 -24.84 -1.32
CA ARG A 171 8.04 -25.36 -0.07
C ARG A 171 9.03 -26.36 0.52
N ILE A 172 9.36 -26.19 1.76
CA ILE A 172 10.18 -27.08 2.55
C ILE A 172 9.27 -27.80 3.53
N ASP A 173 9.14 -29.09 3.38
CA ASP A 173 8.39 -29.97 4.27
C ASP A 173 9.37 -30.63 5.26
N ALA A 174 9.20 -30.39 6.55
CA ALA A 174 10.01 -31.02 7.61
C ALA A 174 9.52 -32.45 7.84
N HIS A 175 9.87 -33.32 6.91
CA HIS A 175 9.46 -34.73 6.88
C HIS A 175 10.58 -35.55 6.29
N ASP A 176 10.90 -36.69 6.92
CA ASP A 176 12.04 -37.53 6.60
C ASP A 176 11.66 -38.85 5.89
N ASP A 177 10.36 -39.18 5.81
CA ASP A 177 9.89 -40.38 5.17
C ASP A 177 9.49 -40.18 3.71
N SER A 178 10.13 -40.90 2.78
CA SER A 178 9.71 -40.92 1.38
C SER A 178 8.44 -41.75 1.17
N VAL A 179 7.65 -41.43 0.13
CA VAL A 179 6.43 -42.16 -0.23
C VAL A 179 6.79 -43.58 -0.67
N GLY A 180 6.20 -44.55 0.00
CA GLY A 180 6.43 -45.97 -0.33
C GLY A 180 7.73 -46.57 0.22
N ALA A 181 8.54 -45.80 0.97
CA ALA A 181 9.75 -46.31 1.64
C ALA A 181 9.51 -47.54 2.55
N PHE A 182 8.28 -47.81 2.80
CA PHE A 182 7.82 -48.83 3.70
C PHE A 182 7.41 -50.17 3.05
N LEU A 183 7.53 -50.29 1.74
CA LEU A 183 7.06 -51.48 1.04
C LEU A 183 8.04 -52.63 1.05
N SER A 184 9.31 -52.43 1.48
CA SER A 184 10.25 -53.50 1.78
C SER A 184 11.20 -53.08 2.90
N ASP A 185 11.43 -53.96 3.87
CA ASP A 185 12.47 -53.82 4.91
C ASP A 185 13.89 -53.78 4.32
N ASP A 186 14.02 -54.07 3.01
CA ASP A 186 15.29 -54.19 2.29
C ASP A 186 15.66 -52.93 1.45
N VAL A 187 14.81 -51.89 1.39
CA VAL A 187 15.19 -50.64 0.75
C VAL A 187 15.88 -49.75 1.77
N PRO A 188 17.16 -49.43 1.59
CA PRO A 188 17.83 -48.49 2.47
C PRO A 188 17.01 -47.18 2.46
N ARG A 189 16.62 -46.72 3.66
CA ARG A 189 16.18 -45.30 3.81
C ARG A 189 17.30 -44.46 3.23
N ASP A 190 16.98 -43.57 2.35
CA ASP A 190 17.97 -42.57 1.86
C ASP A 190 18.35 -41.71 3.07
N ASP A 191 19.55 -41.91 3.52
CA ASP A 191 20.07 -41.50 4.83
C ASP A 191 20.42 -40.03 4.89
N GLY A 192 19.64 -39.14 4.37
CA GLY A 192 20.20 -37.83 4.35
C GLY A 192 19.34 -36.59 4.31
N ALA A 193 18.07 -36.70 4.14
CA ALA A 193 17.25 -35.49 4.10
C ALA A 193 16.22 -35.49 5.24
N ASP A 194 16.46 -34.69 6.26
CA ASP A 194 15.46 -34.40 7.30
C ASP A 194 14.31 -33.52 6.74
N TRP A 195 14.27 -33.29 5.43
CA TRP A 195 13.29 -32.45 4.78
C TRP A 195 13.21 -32.67 3.27
N PHE A 196 12.05 -32.34 2.67
CA PHE A 196 11.83 -32.34 1.22
C PHE A 196 11.56 -30.94 0.70
N GLY A 197 12.04 -30.65 -0.52
CA GLY A 197 11.90 -29.36 -1.18
C GLY A 197 11.10 -29.43 -2.46
N ASP A 198 9.87 -28.95 -2.44
CA ASP A 198 8.97 -28.94 -3.60
C ASP A 198 8.92 -27.56 -4.26
N VAL A 199 8.81 -27.50 -5.60
CA VAL A 199 8.56 -26.27 -6.34
C VAL A 199 7.09 -26.19 -6.75
N LEU A 200 6.40 -25.15 -6.28
CA LEU A 200 4.99 -24.89 -6.54
C LEU A 200 4.87 -23.77 -7.59
N ALA A 201 4.21 -24.04 -8.72
CA ALA A 201 3.89 -23.03 -9.72
C ALA A 201 2.37 -22.95 -9.90
N SER A 202 1.77 -21.79 -9.70
CA SER A 202 0.31 -21.64 -9.72
C SER A 202 -0.19 -20.36 -10.38
N VAL A 203 -1.45 -20.42 -10.77
CA VAL A 203 -2.26 -19.28 -11.17
C VAL A 203 -3.54 -19.30 -10.34
N GLY A 204 -3.94 -18.15 -9.87
CA GLY A 204 -5.12 -18.01 -9.00
C GLY A 204 -5.91 -16.75 -9.26
N VAL A 205 -7.07 -16.72 -8.65
CA VAL A 205 -7.99 -15.59 -8.64
C VAL A 205 -8.19 -15.12 -7.22
N VAL A 206 -8.19 -13.80 -7.03
CA VAL A 206 -8.49 -13.13 -5.77
C VAL A 206 -9.77 -12.36 -5.93
N VAL A 207 -10.77 -12.66 -5.12
CA VAL A 207 -12.13 -12.10 -5.21
C VAL A 207 -12.39 -11.29 -3.93
N PRO A 208 -12.36 -9.96 -3.99
CA PRO A 208 -12.73 -9.11 -2.85
C PRO A 208 -14.18 -9.34 -2.43
N LEU A 209 -14.42 -9.33 -1.12
CA LEU A 209 -15.74 -9.55 -0.53
C LEU A 209 -16.39 -8.21 -0.17
N GLY A 210 -17.69 -8.09 -0.48
CA GLY A 210 -18.46 -6.88 -0.18
C GLY A 210 -18.42 -5.83 -1.29
N PRO A 211 -19.08 -4.68 -1.06
CA PRO A 211 -19.13 -3.59 -2.02
C PRO A 211 -17.72 -2.99 -2.24
N GLU A 212 -17.49 -2.48 -3.42
CA GLU A 212 -16.27 -1.71 -3.68
C GLU A 212 -16.17 -0.53 -2.70
N PRO A 213 -14.97 -0.18 -2.20
CA PRO A 213 -14.78 1.04 -1.46
C PRO A 213 -15.36 2.18 -2.29
N MET A 214 -16.29 2.94 -1.71
CA MET A 214 -16.76 4.14 -2.40
C MET A 214 -15.59 5.10 -2.43
N VAL A 215 -14.98 5.25 -3.60
CA VAL A 215 -14.09 6.39 -3.84
C VAL A 215 -14.89 7.61 -3.39
N PRO A 216 -14.41 8.43 -2.45
CA PRO A 216 -15.05 9.69 -2.16
C PRO A 216 -15.18 10.39 -3.52
N VAL A 217 -16.37 10.38 -4.08
CA VAL A 217 -16.65 11.15 -5.30
C VAL A 217 -16.26 12.55 -4.91
N ALA A 218 -15.14 13.04 -5.47
CA ALA A 218 -14.81 14.45 -5.35
C ALA A 218 -16.12 15.18 -5.62
N PRO A 219 -16.61 16.03 -4.70
CA PRO A 219 -17.94 16.63 -4.84
C PRO A 219 -18.07 17.06 -6.30
N ALA A 220 -19.11 16.53 -6.97
CA ALA A 220 -19.33 16.81 -8.39
C ALA A 220 -19.16 18.31 -8.56
N PRO A 221 -18.37 18.79 -9.53
CA PRO A 221 -18.26 20.20 -9.76
C PRO A 221 -19.71 20.73 -9.78
N PRO A 222 -20.03 21.76 -8.99
CA PRO A 222 -21.40 22.23 -8.87
C PRO A 222 -21.96 22.37 -10.29
N PRO A 223 -23.22 22.01 -10.55
CA PRO A 223 -23.82 22.14 -11.87
C PRO A 223 -23.51 23.54 -12.40
N PRO A 224 -23.16 23.68 -13.68
CA PRO A 224 -22.86 25.00 -14.23
C PRO A 224 -23.96 25.95 -13.80
N ALA A 225 -23.58 26.95 -13.01
CA ALA A 225 -24.51 27.94 -12.52
C ALA A 225 -25.22 28.55 -13.74
N PRO A 226 -26.54 28.82 -13.65
CA PRO A 226 -27.22 29.57 -14.71
C PRO A 226 -26.39 30.83 -15.03
N PRO A 227 -26.34 31.30 -16.29
CA PRO A 227 -25.46 32.38 -16.68
C PRO A 227 -25.63 33.55 -15.71
N VAL A 228 -24.59 33.71 -14.87
CA VAL A 228 -24.52 34.73 -13.86
C VAL A 228 -24.31 36.02 -14.64
N GLN A 229 -25.26 36.93 -14.57
CA GLN A 229 -25.01 38.35 -14.83
C GLN A 229 -23.73 38.70 -14.07
N ASP A 230 -22.77 39.29 -14.76
CA ASP A 230 -21.43 39.66 -14.32
C ASP A 230 -21.30 39.83 -12.79
N ALA A 231 -20.95 38.72 -12.10
CA ALA A 231 -20.50 38.82 -10.72
C ALA A 231 -19.15 39.54 -10.75
N PRO A 232 -18.93 40.50 -9.86
CA PRO A 232 -17.69 41.26 -9.84
C PRO A 232 -16.53 40.26 -9.71
N VAL A 233 -15.56 40.36 -10.61
CA VAL A 233 -14.33 39.56 -10.63
C VAL A 233 -13.77 39.53 -9.21
N PRO A 234 -13.45 38.37 -8.62
CA PRO A 234 -12.87 38.32 -7.28
C PRO A 234 -11.58 39.14 -7.30
N VAL A 235 -11.61 40.27 -6.61
CA VAL A 235 -10.44 41.15 -6.50
C VAL A 235 -9.46 40.46 -5.58
N THR A 236 -8.46 39.80 -6.15
CA THR A 236 -7.33 39.28 -5.39
C THR A 236 -6.35 40.43 -5.17
N ILE A 237 -6.33 40.96 -3.97
CA ILE A 237 -5.31 41.93 -3.57
C ILE A 237 -4.09 41.14 -3.15
N ASP A 238 -3.18 40.85 -4.09
CA ASP A 238 -1.92 40.15 -3.78
C ASP A 238 -0.92 41.17 -3.21
N LEU A 239 -0.87 41.27 -1.90
CA LEU A 239 0.08 42.10 -1.16
C LEU A 239 1.24 41.28 -0.56
N ARG A 240 1.68 40.28 -1.30
CA ARG A 240 2.93 39.58 -0.97
C ARG A 240 4.10 40.54 -1.22
N GLY A 241 4.52 41.28 -0.19
CA GLY A 241 5.69 42.14 -0.34
C GLY A 241 5.81 43.29 0.65
N VAL A 242 4.86 43.45 1.60
CA VAL A 242 5.08 44.37 2.71
C VAL A 242 6.02 43.73 3.70
N ASN A 243 7.32 43.83 3.42
CA ASN A 243 8.39 43.23 4.21
C ASN A 243 8.95 44.19 5.25
N PHE A 244 9.54 43.60 6.29
CA PHE A 244 10.15 44.36 7.39
C PHE A 244 11.60 43.94 7.58
N ASP A 245 12.41 44.90 8.02
CA ASP A 245 13.78 44.62 8.49
C ASP A 245 13.76 43.65 9.69
N PHE A 246 14.87 42.99 9.90
CA PHE A 246 15.05 42.13 11.06
C PHE A 246 14.82 42.93 12.34
N ASP A 247 13.99 42.38 13.22
CA ASP A 247 13.62 42.97 14.51
C ASP A 247 12.97 44.36 14.45
N LYS A 248 12.41 44.75 13.31
CA LYS A 248 11.71 46.04 13.16
C LYS A 248 10.24 45.84 12.76
N SER A 249 9.42 46.86 13.11
CA SER A 249 8.02 47.02 12.71
C SER A 249 7.77 48.34 11.96
N THR A 250 8.84 49.10 11.62
CA THR A 250 8.72 50.30 10.79
C THR A 250 8.56 49.91 9.32
N LEU A 251 7.64 50.60 8.64
CA LEU A 251 7.42 50.39 7.20
C LEU A 251 8.64 50.85 6.41
N ARG A 252 9.05 50.03 5.47
CA ARG A 252 10.16 50.31 4.56
C ARG A 252 9.67 51.16 3.38
N ALA A 253 10.56 51.85 2.72
CA ALA A 253 10.24 52.71 1.58
C ALA A 253 9.68 51.89 0.40
N ASP A 254 10.18 50.70 0.15
CA ASP A 254 9.68 49.77 -0.85
C ASP A 254 8.29 49.21 -0.51
N SER A 255 8.02 48.97 0.75
CA SER A 255 6.70 48.56 1.26
C SER A 255 5.63 49.64 1.09
N LEU A 256 6.00 50.89 1.16
CA LEU A 256 5.05 52.03 0.95
C LEU A 256 4.48 52.02 -0.46
N ALA A 257 5.26 51.68 -1.50
CA ALA A 257 4.76 51.57 -2.86
C ALA A 257 3.64 50.52 -2.98
N ILE A 258 3.86 49.34 -2.38
CA ILE A 258 2.90 48.25 -2.36
C ILE A 258 1.63 48.62 -1.56
N LEU A 259 1.80 49.31 -0.43
CA LEU A 259 0.67 49.76 0.38
C LEU A 259 -0.15 50.82 -0.35
N ASN A 260 0.48 51.70 -1.14
CA ASN A 260 -0.25 52.66 -1.96
C ASN A 260 -1.05 52.00 -3.08
N GLU A 261 -0.52 50.96 -3.72
CA GLU A 261 -1.28 50.16 -4.69
C GLU A 261 -2.51 49.51 -4.04
N ALA A 262 -2.33 48.97 -2.84
CA ALA A 262 -3.42 48.41 -2.04
C ALA A 262 -4.51 49.48 -1.73
N LEU A 263 -4.10 50.67 -1.35
CA LEU A 263 -5.02 51.76 -1.09
C LEU A 263 -5.86 52.11 -2.33
N GLU A 264 -5.25 52.15 -3.51
CA GLU A 264 -5.96 52.42 -4.77
C GLU A 264 -6.98 51.32 -5.08
N ILE A 265 -6.61 50.01 -4.83
CA ILE A 265 -7.54 48.90 -5.02
C ILE A 265 -8.69 48.98 -4.01
N LEU A 266 -8.42 49.19 -2.72
CA LEU A 266 -9.46 49.32 -1.70
C LEU A 266 -10.37 50.53 -1.89
N ARG A 267 -9.86 51.63 -2.46
CA ARG A 267 -10.69 52.79 -2.83
C ARG A 267 -11.60 52.49 -4.01
N ARG A 268 -11.12 51.73 -5.00
CA ARG A 268 -11.89 51.32 -6.19
C ARG A 268 -13.01 50.35 -5.85
N TYR A 269 -12.80 49.49 -4.84
CA TYR A 269 -13.75 48.44 -4.43
C TYR A 269 -14.17 48.67 -2.96
N PRO A 270 -15.14 49.57 -2.70
CA PRO A 270 -15.51 49.94 -1.33
C PRO A 270 -16.14 48.82 -0.51
N GLU A 271 -16.67 47.78 -1.16
CA GLU A 271 -17.27 46.61 -0.53
C GLU A 271 -16.25 45.60 0.00
N VAL A 272 -15.01 45.64 -0.49
CA VAL A 272 -13.95 44.68 -0.09
C VAL A 272 -13.51 44.95 1.34
N ARG A 273 -13.49 43.89 2.13
CA ARG A 273 -12.93 43.86 3.50
C ARG A 273 -11.67 43.04 3.49
N VAL A 274 -10.70 43.40 4.30
CA VAL A 274 -9.41 42.71 4.40
C VAL A 274 -8.99 42.51 5.85
N GLU A 275 -8.36 41.36 6.11
CA GLU A 275 -7.68 41.09 7.37
C GLU A 275 -6.23 41.57 7.25
N VAL A 276 -5.75 42.31 8.25
CA VAL A 276 -4.36 42.76 8.33
C VAL A 276 -3.59 41.80 9.19
N ALA A 277 -2.81 40.89 8.59
CA ALA A 277 -2.11 39.78 9.20
C ALA A 277 -0.59 39.97 9.20
N GLY A 278 0.01 40.03 10.39
CA GLY A 278 1.47 40.19 10.56
C GLY A 278 2.17 38.88 10.84
N HIS A 279 3.40 38.73 10.33
CA HIS A 279 4.22 37.53 10.49
C HIS A 279 5.69 37.86 10.82
N THR A 280 6.39 36.91 11.42
CA THR A 280 7.84 36.98 11.68
C THR A 280 8.58 35.82 11.00
N ASP A 281 9.90 35.93 10.95
CA ASP A 281 10.74 34.74 10.75
C ASP A 281 10.82 33.92 12.05
N LEU A 282 11.53 32.80 12.02
CA LEU A 282 11.60 31.83 13.13
C LEU A 282 12.68 32.23 14.18
N CYS A 283 13.19 33.45 14.10
CA CYS A 283 14.22 33.93 15.02
C CYS A 283 13.62 34.53 16.28
N GLY A 284 13.87 33.91 17.41
CA GLY A 284 13.46 34.42 18.72
C GLY A 284 12.41 33.59 19.42
N PRO A 285 12.04 33.93 20.67
CA PRO A 285 10.97 33.24 21.38
C PRO A 285 9.56 33.53 20.76
N ASP A 286 8.68 32.55 20.77
CA ASP A 286 7.31 32.64 20.24
C ASP A 286 6.56 33.85 20.76
N ALA A 287 6.61 34.12 22.07
CA ALA A 287 5.95 35.25 22.70
C ALA A 287 6.49 36.61 22.17
N TYR A 288 7.77 36.69 21.89
CA TYR A 288 8.36 37.85 21.28
C TYR A 288 7.93 38.04 19.83
N ASN A 289 7.93 36.96 19.04
CA ASN A 289 7.51 36.93 17.66
C ASN A 289 6.01 37.24 17.52
N GLN A 290 5.18 36.77 18.46
CA GLN A 290 3.78 37.14 18.54
C GLN A 290 3.61 38.65 18.69
N ALA A 291 4.26 39.25 19.68
CA ALA A 291 4.18 40.70 19.91
C ALA A 291 4.79 41.53 18.75
N LEU A 292 5.85 41.05 18.11
CA LEU A 292 6.45 41.72 16.93
C LEU A 292 5.54 41.70 15.73
N SER A 293 4.89 40.55 15.47
CA SER A 293 3.94 40.42 14.37
C SER A 293 2.71 41.33 14.55
N GLU A 294 2.20 41.47 15.78
CA GLU A 294 1.12 42.41 16.08
C GLU A 294 1.52 43.86 15.83
N ARG A 295 2.75 44.26 16.22
CA ARG A 295 3.28 45.61 15.93
C ARG A 295 3.40 45.84 14.43
N ARG A 296 3.83 44.85 13.64
CA ARG A 296 3.89 44.92 12.17
C ARG A 296 2.50 45.09 11.56
N ALA A 297 1.55 44.23 11.95
CA ALA A 297 0.17 44.36 11.53
C ALA A 297 -0.41 45.74 11.88
N ARG A 298 -0.13 46.24 13.10
CA ARG A 298 -0.52 47.55 13.57
C ARG A 298 0.02 48.68 12.66
N ALA A 299 1.31 48.63 12.31
CA ALA A 299 1.92 49.64 11.45
C ALA A 299 1.23 49.74 10.07
N VAL A 300 0.84 48.59 9.48
CA VAL A 300 0.10 48.55 8.22
C VAL A 300 -1.34 49.03 8.41
N TYR A 301 -2.02 48.61 9.47
CA TYR A 301 -3.37 49.04 9.80
C TYR A 301 -3.47 50.56 9.97
N ASP A 302 -2.55 51.12 10.75
CA ASP A 302 -2.48 52.58 11.00
C ASP A 302 -2.16 53.37 9.72
N TYR A 303 -1.30 52.81 8.85
CA TYR A 303 -1.04 53.38 7.54
C TYR A 303 -2.31 53.41 6.67
N MET A 304 -3.04 52.31 6.56
CA MET A 304 -4.28 52.22 5.80
C MET A 304 -5.36 53.19 6.30
N THR A 305 -5.59 53.23 7.59
CA THR A 305 -6.59 54.11 8.19
C THR A 305 -6.22 55.57 8.07
N SER A 306 -4.94 55.92 8.28
CA SER A 306 -4.44 57.30 8.07
C SER A 306 -4.55 57.80 6.62
N ASN A 307 -4.61 56.88 5.66
CA ASN A 307 -4.78 57.15 4.24
C ASN A 307 -6.25 56.97 3.76
N GLY A 308 -7.20 56.92 4.68
CA GLY A 308 -8.63 57.06 4.40
C GLY A 308 -9.38 55.78 4.14
N ILE A 309 -8.83 54.60 4.51
CA ILE A 309 -9.60 53.33 4.52
C ILE A 309 -10.36 53.28 5.84
N ASP A 310 -11.68 53.02 5.75
CA ASP A 310 -12.53 52.91 6.92
C ASP A 310 -12.12 51.69 7.77
N SER A 311 -11.98 51.88 9.07
CA SER A 311 -11.60 50.81 10.02
C SER A 311 -12.56 49.64 10.03
N SER A 312 -13.83 49.80 9.67
CA SER A 312 -14.84 48.74 9.56
C SER A 312 -14.53 47.75 8.43
N ARG A 313 -13.66 48.15 7.52
CA ARG A 313 -13.21 47.33 6.38
C ARG A 313 -11.90 46.59 6.66
N LEU A 314 -11.24 46.87 7.77
CA LEU A 314 -9.98 46.30 8.18
C LEU A 314 -10.19 45.40 9.40
N ALA A 315 -10.19 44.09 9.21
CA ALA A 315 -10.19 43.15 10.32
C ALA A 315 -8.79 43.01 10.92
N GLY A 316 -8.69 43.12 12.23
CA GLY A 316 -7.42 43.09 12.94
C GLY A 316 -7.02 44.47 13.49
N PRO A 317 -5.71 44.76 13.71
CA PRO A 317 -4.50 44.03 13.30
C PRO A 317 -4.29 42.71 14.05
N ILE A 318 -3.94 41.67 13.33
CA ILE A 318 -3.73 40.34 13.90
C ILE A 318 -2.25 39.93 13.70
N GLY A 319 -1.58 39.52 14.78
CA GLY A 319 -0.28 38.90 14.71
C GLY A 319 -0.39 37.37 14.70
N TYR A 320 0.36 36.73 13.83
CA TYR A 320 0.48 35.28 13.78
C TYR A 320 1.88 34.77 14.20
N GLY A 321 2.74 35.68 14.63
CA GLY A 321 4.10 35.33 15.02
C GLY A 321 4.82 34.57 13.91
N GLU A 322 5.46 33.48 14.27
CA GLU A 322 6.16 32.57 13.37
C GLU A 322 5.33 31.35 12.95
N SER A 323 4.06 31.24 13.38
CA SER A 323 3.21 30.07 13.18
C SER A 323 2.82 29.79 11.73
N ARG A 324 2.96 30.76 10.82
CA ARG A 324 2.58 30.68 9.40
C ARG A 324 3.74 31.10 8.46
N PRO A 325 4.87 30.37 8.46
CA PRO A 325 5.99 30.70 7.59
C PRO A 325 5.65 30.38 6.13
N LEU A 326 6.10 31.26 5.19
CA LEU A 326 6.11 30.98 3.76
C LEU A 326 7.22 30.01 3.39
N GLU A 327 8.34 30.11 4.08
CA GLU A 327 9.50 29.25 3.88
C GLU A 327 9.92 28.65 5.22
N GLN A 328 10.10 27.34 5.22
CA GLN A 328 10.65 26.63 6.38
C GLN A 328 12.14 26.93 6.49
N THR A 329 12.59 27.36 7.67
CA THR A 329 13.98 27.67 7.97
C THR A 329 14.39 26.99 9.26
N GLU A 330 15.67 27.09 9.60
CA GLU A 330 16.14 26.68 10.93
C GLU A 330 15.50 27.56 12.01
N GLN A 331 15.52 27.10 13.26
CA GLN A 331 15.01 27.87 14.41
C GLN A 331 16.11 28.68 15.11
N THR A 332 17.36 28.51 14.70
CA THR A 332 18.52 29.18 15.33
C THR A 332 19.24 30.10 14.35
N GLN A 333 19.86 31.16 14.89
CA GLN A 333 20.67 32.08 14.08
C GLN A 333 21.93 31.41 13.54
N PRO A 334 22.40 31.76 12.33
CA PRO A 334 21.79 32.73 11.38
C PRO A 334 20.68 32.14 10.49
N GLY A 335 20.44 30.84 10.50
CA GLY A 335 19.53 30.12 9.56
C GLY A 335 18.05 30.45 9.75
N CYS A 336 17.64 30.94 10.90
CA CYS A 336 16.25 31.34 11.16
C CYS A 336 15.83 32.64 10.46
N ARG A 337 16.80 33.47 9.99
CA ARG A 337 16.49 34.76 9.35
C ARG A 337 15.96 34.55 7.95
N ASN A 338 14.73 34.99 7.71
CA ASN A 338 14.11 34.93 6.40
C ASN A 338 13.27 36.17 6.11
N GLU A 339 13.64 36.91 5.06
CA GLU A 339 12.96 38.16 4.71
C GLU A 339 11.52 37.92 4.24
N ARG A 340 11.23 36.83 3.53
CA ARG A 340 9.90 36.51 3.04
C ARG A 340 8.93 36.15 4.17
N ASN A 341 9.45 35.61 5.27
CA ASN A 341 8.64 35.33 6.45
C ASN A 341 8.32 36.60 7.26
N ARG A 342 9.19 37.63 7.21
CA ARG A 342 9.00 38.94 7.89
C ARG A 342 8.08 39.85 7.08
N ARG A 343 6.80 39.57 7.06
CA ARG A 343 5.82 40.24 6.20
C ARG A 343 4.52 40.60 6.92
N THR A 344 3.74 41.46 6.26
CA THR A 344 2.32 41.63 6.56
C THR A 344 1.50 41.38 5.30
N GLU A 345 0.41 40.65 5.43
CA GLU A 345 -0.54 40.30 4.39
C GLU A 345 -1.86 41.08 4.58
N LEU A 346 -2.55 41.39 3.47
CA LEU A 346 -3.95 41.81 3.48
C LEU A 346 -4.78 40.69 2.85
N ASN A 347 -5.46 39.93 3.66
CA ASN A 347 -6.27 38.79 3.23
C ASN A 347 -7.70 39.27 2.96
N VAL A 348 -8.16 39.17 1.73
CA VAL A 348 -9.54 39.53 1.37
C VAL A 348 -10.51 38.63 2.11
N GLN A 349 -11.48 39.24 2.78
CA GLN A 349 -12.58 38.53 3.45
C GLN A 349 -13.85 38.72 2.60
N ASN A 350 -14.39 37.60 2.14
CA ASN A 350 -15.65 37.54 1.40
C ASN A 350 -16.85 37.43 2.32
#